data_cdb8ecfb0a47c4b797df48aaf068782c
#
_entry.id   cdb8ecfb0a47c4b797df48aaf068782c
#
_cell.length_a   1.000
_cell.length_b   1.000
_cell.length_c   1.000
_cell.angle_alpha   90.00
_cell.angle_beta   90.00
_cell.angle_gamma   90.00
#
_symmetry.space_group_name_H-M   'P 1'
#
loop_
_entity.id
_entity.type
_entity.pdbx_description
1 polymer ?
#
loop_
_entity_poly.entity_id
_entity_poly.type
_entity_poly.pdbx_seq_one_letter_code
_entity_poly.pdbx_strand_id
1 'polypeptide(L)'
;MAKRVFKADLSVKGIEQLKKDLLNYKNNTLQQNIQRMVAELLQIGIHVAQTSVNESPLGKYVTLSTNISSDKIGCKGLLIAKGEVKYEVDKDGNAYPPFSTILAIEFGSGIYHNETPNPNADKFGFGVGTFPNQIHAFEDTWFYWDEAEQLWKPTHGVKATMPMYNAQIEIMQQVVKVAKTIF
;
A
#
# COMPACT_ATOMS: atom_id res chain seq x y z
N MET A 1 -10.89 -10.70 -26.67
CA MET A 1 -9.43 -10.82 -26.87
C MET A 1 -9.12 -11.66 -28.11
N ALA A 2 -8.23 -11.21 -28.99
CA ALA A 2 -7.75 -12.03 -30.09
C ALA A 2 -6.75 -13.06 -29.53
N LYS A 3 -7.12 -14.34 -29.59
CA LYS A 3 -6.25 -15.44 -29.19
C LYS A 3 -5.02 -15.47 -30.10
N ARG A 4 -3.84 -15.22 -29.56
CA ARG A 4 -2.61 -15.27 -30.34
C ARG A 4 -2.28 -16.73 -30.65
N VAL A 5 -2.19 -17.07 -31.92
CA VAL A 5 -1.91 -18.43 -32.39
C VAL A 5 -0.55 -18.43 -33.09
N PHE A 6 0.35 -19.27 -32.62
CA PHE A 6 1.62 -19.55 -33.28
C PHE A 6 1.42 -20.79 -34.16
N LYS A 7 1.77 -20.71 -35.43
CA LYS A 7 1.66 -21.80 -36.39
C LYS A 7 3.04 -22.09 -36.98
N ALA A 8 3.38 -23.33 -37.13
CA ALA A 8 4.55 -23.77 -37.86
C ALA A 8 4.23 -25.03 -38.66
N ASP A 9 4.88 -25.21 -39.79
CA ASP A 9 4.99 -26.52 -40.43
C ASP A 9 6.09 -27.35 -39.73
N LEU A 10 6.14 -28.66 -39.99
CA LEU A 10 7.10 -29.55 -39.38
C LEU A 10 8.47 -29.58 -40.10
N SER A 11 8.71 -28.63 -41.02
CA SER A 11 10.02 -28.46 -41.63
C SER A 11 11.01 -27.86 -40.63
N VAL A 12 12.31 -28.12 -40.83
CA VAL A 12 13.38 -27.51 -39.99
C VAL A 12 13.26 -25.98 -39.96
N LYS A 13 13.03 -25.36 -41.12
CA LYS A 13 12.85 -23.92 -41.22
C LYS A 13 11.60 -23.42 -40.45
N GLY A 14 10.47 -24.14 -40.55
CA GLY A 14 9.24 -23.81 -39.83
C GLY A 14 9.43 -23.88 -38.32
N ILE A 15 10.14 -24.89 -37.82
CA ILE A 15 10.45 -25.01 -36.40
C ILE A 15 11.41 -23.92 -35.91
N GLU A 16 12.44 -23.58 -36.70
CA GLU A 16 13.37 -22.49 -36.35
C GLU A 16 12.64 -21.14 -36.32
N GLN A 17 11.74 -20.87 -37.26
CA GLN A 17 10.94 -19.65 -37.26
C GLN A 17 10.01 -19.59 -36.05
N LEU A 18 9.32 -20.68 -35.72
CA LEU A 18 8.48 -20.76 -34.52
C LEU A 18 9.27 -20.46 -33.25
N LYS A 19 10.47 -21.05 -33.12
CA LYS A 19 11.36 -20.79 -31.97
C LYS A 19 11.70 -19.29 -31.88
N LYS A 20 12.03 -18.65 -32.99
CA LYS A 20 12.33 -17.22 -33.05
C LYS A 20 11.12 -16.38 -32.63
N ASP A 21 9.93 -16.70 -33.13
CA ASP A 21 8.70 -15.98 -32.82
C ASP A 21 8.30 -16.12 -31.35
N LEU A 22 8.47 -17.31 -30.76
CA LEU A 22 8.24 -17.55 -29.33
C LEU A 22 9.22 -16.79 -28.46
N LEU A 23 10.51 -16.77 -28.83
CA LEU A 23 11.52 -16.01 -28.11
C LEU A 23 11.24 -14.50 -28.19
N ASN A 24 10.86 -14.00 -29.36
CA ASN A 24 10.49 -12.61 -29.53
C ASN A 24 9.24 -12.23 -28.71
N TYR A 25 8.23 -13.10 -28.72
CA TYR A 25 7.05 -12.91 -27.86
C TYR A 25 7.40 -12.87 -26.38
N LYS A 26 8.19 -13.85 -25.91
CA LYS A 26 8.62 -13.93 -24.52
C LYS A 26 9.42 -12.69 -24.08
N ASN A 27 10.39 -12.28 -24.89
CA ASN A 27 11.34 -11.25 -24.48
C ASN A 27 10.81 -9.82 -24.63
N ASN A 28 9.85 -9.61 -25.52
CA ASN A 28 9.32 -8.27 -25.83
C ASN A 28 7.85 -8.15 -25.41
N THR A 29 6.94 -8.82 -26.09
CA THR A 29 5.50 -8.62 -25.91
C THR A 29 5.02 -9.05 -24.51
N LEU A 30 5.44 -10.23 -24.05
CA LEU A 30 5.03 -10.74 -22.74
C LEU A 30 5.57 -9.87 -21.61
N GLN A 31 6.84 -9.48 -21.70
CA GLN A 31 7.45 -8.63 -20.70
C GLN A 31 6.79 -7.25 -20.62
N GLN A 32 6.50 -6.64 -21.76
CA GLN A 32 5.77 -5.36 -21.80
C GLN A 32 4.36 -5.48 -21.22
N ASN A 33 3.64 -6.56 -21.54
CA ASN A 33 2.30 -6.80 -21.00
C ASN A 33 2.33 -6.99 -19.48
N ILE A 34 3.34 -7.71 -18.94
CA ILE A 34 3.51 -7.87 -17.49
C ILE A 34 3.78 -6.52 -16.84
N GLN A 35 4.68 -5.70 -17.39
CA GLN A 35 4.94 -4.36 -16.86
C GLN A 35 3.71 -3.48 -16.85
N ARG A 36 2.93 -3.51 -17.94
CA ARG A 36 1.67 -2.78 -18.05
C ARG A 36 0.65 -3.25 -17.02
N MET A 37 0.50 -4.57 -16.83
CA MET A 37 -0.37 -5.14 -15.81
C MET A 37 0.00 -4.66 -14.41
N VAL A 38 1.28 -4.71 -14.06
CA VAL A 38 1.78 -4.24 -12.77
C VAL A 38 1.51 -2.74 -12.59
N ALA A 39 1.74 -1.93 -13.64
CA ALA A 39 1.46 -0.51 -13.60
C ALA A 39 -0.02 -0.20 -13.37
N GLU A 40 -0.93 -0.87 -14.08
CA GLU A 40 -2.38 -0.69 -13.89
C GLU A 40 -2.83 -1.10 -12.49
N LEU A 41 -2.34 -2.21 -11.96
CA LEU A 41 -2.64 -2.65 -10.59
C LEU A 41 -2.13 -1.66 -9.53
N LEU A 42 -0.96 -1.08 -9.74
CA LEU A 42 -0.44 -0.04 -8.84
C LEU A 42 -1.26 1.24 -8.89
N GLN A 43 -1.77 1.64 -10.07
CA GLN A 43 -2.67 2.80 -10.18
C GLN A 43 -3.99 2.58 -9.43
N ILE A 44 -4.55 1.37 -9.50
CA ILE A 44 -5.73 0.99 -8.71
C ILE A 44 -5.41 1.08 -7.21
N GLY A 45 -4.31 0.47 -6.79
CA GLY A 45 -3.91 0.46 -5.39
C GLY A 45 -3.63 1.85 -4.82
N ILE A 46 -2.91 2.71 -5.55
CA ILE A 46 -2.63 4.07 -5.07
C ILE A 46 -3.89 4.91 -4.96
N HIS A 47 -4.85 4.74 -5.87
CA HIS A 47 -6.14 5.44 -5.81
C HIS A 47 -6.92 5.07 -4.55
N VAL A 48 -7.03 3.77 -4.23
CA VAL A 48 -7.70 3.29 -3.02
C VAL A 48 -6.97 3.75 -1.76
N ALA A 49 -5.64 3.62 -1.73
CA ALA A 49 -4.84 4.10 -0.60
C ALA A 49 -5.02 5.61 -0.37
N GLN A 50 -5.03 6.41 -1.45
CA GLN A 50 -5.21 7.86 -1.35
C GLN A 50 -6.59 8.24 -0.80
N THR A 51 -7.64 7.51 -1.20
CA THR A 51 -8.99 7.71 -0.66
C THR A 51 -8.99 7.49 0.85
N SER A 52 -8.45 6.35 1.31
CA SER A 52 -8.35 6.04 2.75
C SER A 52 -7.47 7.04 3.52
N VAL A 53 -6.37 7.51 2.92
CA VAL A 53 -5.51 8.54 3.53
C VAL A 53 -6.28 9.85 3.70
N ASN A 54 -7.07 10.26 2.71
CA ASN A 54 -7.83 11.51 2.75
C ASN A 54 -8.96 11.51 3.78
N GLU A 55 -9.45 10.33 4.20
CA GLU A 55 -10.44 10.18 5.26
C GLU A 55 -9.87 10.43 6.66
N SER A 56 -8.54 10.38 6.82
CA SER A 56 -7.89 10.57 8.10
C SER A 56 -7.44 12.03 8.32
N PRO A 57 -7.62 12.59 9.54
CA PRO A 57 -7.08 13.91 9.88
C PRO A 57 -5.55 13.97 9.80
N LEU A 58 -4.88 12.84 9.89
CA LEU A 58 -3.42 12.72 9.73
C LEU A 58 -2.99 12.54 8.26
N GLY A 59 -3.93 12.43 7.31
CA GLY A 59 -3.63 12.18 5.91
C GLY A 59 -2.70 13.21 5.27
N LYS A 60 -2.77 14.47 5.72
CA LYS A 60 -1.88 15.55 5.27
C LYS A 60 -0.38 15.31 5.54
N TYR A 61 -0.06 14.40 6.46
CA TYR A 61 1.31 14.01 6.82
C TYR A 61 1.77 12.72 6.12
N VAL A 62 0.97 12.17 5.21
CA VAL A 62 1.28 10.93 4.50
C VAL A 62 1.41 11.18 3.01
N THR A 63 2.48 10.66 2.43
CA THR A 63 2.72 10.66 0.98
C THR A 63 2.71 9.24 0.45
N LEU A 64 2.06 9.06 -0.69
CA LEU A 64 2.01 7.80 -1.42
C LEU A 64 2.89 7.88 -2.66
N SER A 65 3.58 6.80 -2.97
CA SER A 65 4.37 6.68 -4.18
C SER A 65 4.37 5.24 -4.70
N THR A 66 4.67 5.07 -5.98
CA THR A 66 4.82 3.77 -6.61
C THR A 66 6.20 3.62 -7.19
N ASN A 67 6.72 2.40 -7.21
CA ASN A 67 7.96 2.06 -7.89
C ASN A 67 7.76 0.76 -8.66
N ILE A 68 8.25 0.72 -9.89
CA ILE A 68 8.22 -0.47 -10.75
C ILE A 68 9.64 -0.80 -11.15
N SER A 69 10.03 -2.03 -10.93
CA SER A 69 11.30 -2.59 -11.39
C SER A 69 11.04 -3.88 -12.17
N SER A 70 11.77 -4.07 -13.26
CA SER A 70 11.68 -5.28 -14.08
C SER A 70 13.05 -5.80 -14.41
N ASP A 71 13.17 -7.12 -14.50
CA ASP A 71 14.34 -7.84 -14.94
C ASP A 71 13.95 -8.89 -16.00
N LYS A 72 14.89 -9.77 -16.34
CA LYS A 72 14.67 -10.85 -17.33
C LYS A 72 13.67 -11.93 -16.86
N ILE A 73 13.35 -11.96 -15.56
CA ILE A 73 12.55 -13.01 -14.93
C ILE A 73 11.13 -12.53 -14.67
N GLY A 74 10.95 -11.22 -14.38
CA GLY A 74 9.65 -10.71 -14.03
C GLY A 74 9.59 -9.19 -13.85
N CYS A 75 8.49 -8.75 -13.23
CA CYS A 75 8.25 -7.35 -12.89
C CYS A 75 7.74 -7.27 -11.45
N LYS A 76 8.29 -6.34 -10.68
CA LYS A 76 7.90 -6.05 -9.30
C LYS A 76 7.36 -4.63 -9.22
N GLY A 77 6.16 -4.49 -8.67
CA GLY A 77 5.58 -3.21 -8.30
C GLY A 77 5.57 -3.02 -6.79
N LEU A 78 5.88 -1.83 -6.33
CA LEU A 78 5.79 -1.43 -4.92
C LEU A 78 4.86 -0.22 -4.81
N LEU A 79 3.86 -0.31 -3.94
CA LEU A 79 3.12 0.82 -3.42
C LEU A 79 3.72 1.15 -2.06
N ILE A 80 4.13 2.41 -1.89
CA ILE A 80 4.88 2.87 -0.72
C ILE A 80 4.11 4.02 -0.09
N ALA A 81 3.80 3.88 1.21
CA ALA A 81 3.29 4.96 2.03
C ALA A 81 4.40 5.43 2.98
N LYS A 82 4.63 6.75 3.01
CA LYS A 82 5.56 7.39 3.94
C LYS A 82 4.78 8.38 4.79
N GLY A 83 4.85 8.23 6.08
CA GLY A 83 4.29 9.14 7.07
C GLY A 83 5.37 9.91 7.79
N GLU A 84 5.00 11.05 8.37
CA GLU A 84 5.85 11.76 9.30
C GLU A 84 5.97 10.99 10.61
N VAL A 85 7.12 11.14 11.26
CA VAL A 85 7.35 10.67 12.63
C VAL A 85 7.43 11.91 13.52
N LYS A 86 6.51 12.03 14.47
CA LYS A 86 6.47 13.15 15.40
C LYS A 86 7.24 12.82 16.67
N TYR A 87 8.04 13.75 17.11
CA TYR A 87 8.85 13.66 18.31
C TYR A 87 8.32 14.71 19.29
N GLU A 88 7.96 14.27 20.48
CA GLU A 88 7.47 15.14 21.54
C GLU A 88 8.33 14.97 22.77
N VAL A 89 8.36 16.00 23.60
CA VAL A 89 9.05 15.99 24.90
C VAL A 89 8.06 16.41 25.99
N ASP A 90 8.23 15.87 27.19
CA ASP A 90 7.47 16.30 28.34
C ASP A 90 7.95 17.67 28.85
N LYS A 91 7.27 18.21 29.88
CA LYS A 91 7.63 19.47 30.53
C LYS A 91 9.01 19.46 31.16
N ASP A 92 9.55 18.28 31.45
CA ASP A 92 10.84 18.08 32.10
C ASP A 92 11.96 17.82 31.06
N GLY A 93 11.61 17.83 29.74
CA GLY A 93 12.54 17.64 28.63
C GLY A 93 12.81 16.18 28.29
N ASN A 94 12.08 15.22 28.85
CA ASN A 94 12.21 13.81 28.48
C ASN A 94 11.48 13.54 27.18
N ALA A 95 12.14 12.83 26.27
CA ALA A 95 11.54 12.48 24.99
C ALA A 95 10.48 11.37 25.14
N TYR A 96 9.32 11.60 24.58
CA TYR A 96 8.34 10.52 24.36
C TYR A 96 8.77 9.60 23.22
N PRO A 97 8.27 8.34 23.20
CA PRO A 97 8.43 7.48 22.03
C PRO A 97 7.90 8.15 20.76
N PRO A 98 8.63 8.03 19.63
CA PRO A 98 8.22 8.68 18.39
C PRO A 98 6.87 8.15 17.87
N PHE A 99 5.95 9.06 17.55
CA PHE A 99 4.63 8.73 17.02
C PHE A 99 4.65 8.69 15.50
N SER A 100 4.28 7.54 14.91
CA SER A 100 4.22 7.33 13.46
C SER A 100 2.83 7.61 12.92
N THR A 101 2.68 8.65 12.08
CA THR A 101 1.40 9.03 11.47
C THR A 101 0.84 7.92 10.57
N ILE A 102 1.69 7.22 9.82
CA ILE A 102 1.23 6.13 8.95
C ILE A 102 0.75 4.91 9.74
N LEU A 103 1.40 4.56 10.84
CA LEU A 103 0.92 3.47 11.70
C LEU A 103 -0.41 3.84 12.37
N ALA A 104 -0.57 5.10 12.78
CA ALA A 104 -1.83 5.57 13.35
C ALA A 104 -3.00 5.51 12.35
N ILE A 105 -2.76 5.83 11.07
CA ILE A 105 -3.78 5.73 10.01
C ILE A 105 -4.06 4.26 9.65
N GLU A 106 -3.03 3.42 9.61
CA GLU A 106 -3.18 2.02 9.20
C GLU A 106 -3.82 1.16 10.30
N PHE A 107 -3.41 1.33 11.55
CA PHE A 107 -3.84 0.49 12.67
C PHE A 107 -4.79 1.19 13.65
N GLY A 108 -4.96 2.48 13.51
CA GLY A 108 -5.67 3.32 14.47
C GLY A 108 -4.83 3.65 15.71
N SER A 109 -5.20 4.70 16.41
CA SER A 109 -4.66 5.00 17.74
C SER A 109 -5.80 5.23 18.74
N GLY A 110 -5.70 4.59 19.92
CA GLY A 110 -6.76 4.60 20.93
C GLY A 110 -7.75 3.46 20.77
N ILE A 111 -7.82 2.59 21.78
CA ILE A 111 -8.66 1.38 21.77
C ILE A 111 -10.15 1.71 21.78
N TYR A 112 -10.54 2.82 22.42
CA TYR A 112 -11.94 3.26 22.51
C TYR A 112 -12.47 3.91 21.22
N HIS A 113 -11.58 4.34 20.33
CA HIS A 113 -11.96 4.94 19.05
C HIS A 113 -11.93 3.94 17.88
N ASN A 114 -11.40 2.75 18.10
CA ASN A 114 -11.32 1.69 17.11
C ASN A 114 -12.06 0.46 17.62
N GLU A 115 -13.18 0.10 16.98
CA GLU A 115 -13.99 -1.06 17.37
C GLU A 115 -13.42 -2.37 16.83
N THR A 116 -12.78 -2.32 15.67
CA THR A 116 -12.22 -3.49 15.00
C THR A 116 -10.76 -3.28 14.65
N PRO A 117 -9.90 -4.30 14.83
CA PRO A 117 -8.50 -4.20 14.45
C PRO A 117 -8.35 -4.20 12.91
N ASN A 118 -7.25 -3.64 12.41
CA ASN A 118 -6.79 -3.93 11.06
C ASN A 118 -6.54 -5.45 10.96
N PRO A 119 -7.08 -6.14 9.93
CA PRO A 119 -6.94 -7.60 9.80
C PRO A 119 -5.49 -8.10 9.69
N ASN A 120 -4.53 -7.21 9.41
CA ASN A 120 -3.11 -7.53 9.45
C ASN A 120 -2.45 -7.26 10.82
N ALA A 121 -3.17 -6.69 11.79
CA ALA A 121 -2.59 -6.32 13.09
C ALA A 121 -1.94 -7.50 13.81
N ASP A 122 -2.60 -8.65 13.84
CA ASP A 122 -2.08 -9.86 14.48
C ASP A 122 -0.73 -10.33 13.91
N LYS A 123 -0.49 -10.11 12.61
CA LYS A 123 0.79 -10.47 11.97
C LYS A 123 1.97 -9.67 12.51
N PHE A 124 1.70 -8.51 13.10
CA PHE A 124 2.68 -7.62 13.68
C PHE A 124 2.64 -7.62 15.22
N GLY A 125 1.75 -8.43 15.82
CA GLY A 125 1.55 -8.43 17.28
C GLY A 125 0.87 -7.16 17.81
N PHE A 126 0.06 -6.49 16.97
CA PHE A 126 -0.66 -5.27 17.34
C PHE A 126 -2.09 -5.62 17.78
N GLY A 127 -2.62 -4.85 18.72
CA GLY A 127 -4.03 -4.93 19.13
C GLY A 127 -4.93 -3.94 18.41
N VAL A 128 -6.19 -3.88 18.86
CA VAL A 128 -7.17 -2.90 18.35
C VAL A 128 -6.69 -1.49 18.71
N GLY A 129 -6.57 -0.61 17.73
CA GLY A 129 -6.16 0.78 17.93
C GLY A 129 -4.80 0.94 18.61
N THR A 130 -3.92 -0.07 18.49
CA THR A 130 -2.58 -0.05 19.10
C THR A 130 -1.49 -0.44 18.11
N PHE A 131 -0.32 0.15 18.28
CA PHE A 131 0.94 -0.19 17.63
C PHE A 131 2.07 0.26 18.56
N PRO A 132 3.34 -0.15 18.36
CA PRO A 132 4.43 0.24 19.22
C PRO A 132 4.58 1.75 19.41
N ASN A 133 5.01 2.16 20.61
CA ASN A 133 5.28 3.55 21.00
C ASN A 133 4.05 4.44 21.22
N GLN A 134 2.85 3.87 21.34
CA GLN A 134 1.69 4.63 21.81
C GLN A 134 1.66 4.62 23.34
N ILE A 135 1.66 5.80 23.97
CA ILE A 135 1.62 5.95 25.44
C ILE A 135 0.18 6.12 25.97
N HIS A 136 -0.72 6.67 25.15
CA HIS A 136 -2.11 6.97 25.54
C HIS A 136 -3.17 6.04 24.94
N ALA A 137 -2.75 4.92 24.31
CA ALA A 137 -3.67 4.05 23.57
C ALA A 137 -4.82 3.47 24.42
N PHE A 138 -4.63 3.35 25.75
CA PHE A 138 -5.59 2.79 26.70
C PHE A 138 -6.36 3.87 27.48
N GLU A 139 -6.18 5.14 27.14
CA GLU A 139 -6.91 6.26 27.73
C GLU A 139 -8.13 6.60 26.87
N ASP A 140 -9.24 6.97 27.50
CA ASP A 140 -10.43 7.38 26.77
C ASP A 140 -10.21 8.72 26.07
N THR A 141 -9.52 9.65 26.74
CA THR A 141 -9.25 10.99 26.21
C THR A 141 -7.87 11.44 26.68
N TRP A 142 -7.09 11.97 25.75
CA TRP A 142 -5.82 12.63 26.08
C TRP A 142 -5.69 13.95 25.30
N PHE A 143 -4.62 14.68 25.49
CA PHE A 143 -4.42 15.98 24.85
C PHE A 143 -3.21 15.93 23.92
N TYR A 144 -3.31 16.59 22.78
CA TYR A 144 -2.20 16.84 21.88
C TYR A 144 -2.04 18.34 21.64
N TRP A 145 -0.83 18.77 21.32
CA TRP A 145 -0.54 20.14 20.96
C TRP A 145 -0.92 20.41 19.48
N ASP A 146 -1.81 21.37 19.24
CA ASP A 146 -2.13 21.81 17.90
C ASP A 146 -1.25 23.00 17.53
N GLU A 147 -0.27 22.78 16.64
CA GLU A 147 0.68 23.79 16.20
C GLU A 147 0.04 24.96 15.44
N ALA A 148 -1.05 24.72 14.73
CA ALA A 148 -1.73 25.75 13.94
C ALA A 148 -2.50 26.73 14.83
N GLU A 149 -3.13 26.23 15.89
CA GLU A 149 -3.93 27.03 16.81
C GLU A 149 -3.18 27.38 18.12
N GLN A 150 -1.98 26.83 18.30
CA GLN A 150 -1.11 27.05 19.47
C GLN A 150 -1.82 26.76 20.79
N LEU A 151 -2.55 25.65 20.85
CA LEU A 151 -3.29 25.23 22.05
C LEU A 151 -3.36 23.70 22.19
N TRP A 152 -3.61 23.24 23.41
CA TRP A 152 -3.87 21.84 23.70
C TRP A 152 -5.31 21.46 23.34
N LYS A 153 -5.46 20.41 22.53
CA LYS A 153 -6.77 19.87 22.11
C LYS A 153 -6.98 18.47 22.66
N PRO A 154 -8.18 18.17 23.16
CA PRO A 154 -8.52 16.79 23.52
C PRO A 154 -8.65 15.91 22.29
N THR A 155 -8.32 14.63 22.43
CA THR A 155 -8.49 13.62 21.40
C THR A 155 -8.85 12.27 22.03
N HIS A 156 -9.60 11.46 21.30
CA HIS A 156 -9.84 10.04 21.61
C HIS A 156 -8.98 9.11 20.75
N GLY A 157 -8.09 9.69 19.93
CA GLY A 157 -7.22 8.98 18.99
C GLY A 157 -7.58 9.18 17.53
N VAL A 158 -7.11 8.27 16.70
CA VAL A 158 -7.29 8.28 15.25
C VAL A 158 -7.93 6.98 14.81
N LYS A 159 -9.03 7.07 14.07
CA LYS A 159 -9.67 5.89 13.48
C LYS A 159 -8.79 5.29 12.39
N ALA A 160 -8.66 3.97 12.40
CA ALA A 160 -7.97 3.24 11.33
C ALA A 160 -8.73 3.37 10.02
N THR A 161 -8.13 4.00 9.01
CA THR A 161 -8.67 4.05 7.63
C THR A 161 -8.02 3.02 6.71
N MET A 162 -6.98 2.34 7.18
CA MET A 162 -6.35 1.15 6.60
C MET A 162 -5.93 1.30 5.13
N PRO A 163 -5.20 2.36 4.73
CA PRO A 163 -4.91 2.64 3.33
C PRO A 163 -4.15 1.52 2.62
N MET A 164 -3.16 0.92 3.27
CA MET A 164 -2.34 -0.13 2.64
C MET A 164 -3.07 -1.46 2.61
N TYR A 165 -3.83 -1.79 3.65
CA TYR A 165 -4.68 -2.97 3.67
C TYR A 165 -5.75 -2.90 2.58
N ASN A 166 -6.49 -1.80 2.48
CA ASN A 166 -7.55 -1.62 1.49
C ASN A 166 -6.99 -1.67 0.06
N ALA A 167 -5.84 -1.04 -0.18
CA ALA A 167 -5.14 -1.11 -1.47
C ALA A 167 -4.72 -2.55 -1.82
N GLN A 168 -4.21 -3.30 -0.86
CA GLN A 168 -3.83 -4.71 -1.05
C GLN A 168 -5.03 -5.55 -1.47
N ILE A 169 -6.16 -5.43 -0.77
CA ILE A 169 -7.37 -6.19 -1.07
C ILE A 169 -7.89 -5.85 -2.47
N GLU A 170 -7.96 -4.57 -2.82
CA GLU A 170 -8.44 -4.15 -4.14
C GLU A 170 -7.51 -4.65 -5.26
N ILE A 171 -6.19 -4.51 -5.12
CA ILE A 171 -5.23 -5.05 -6.08
C ILE A 171 -5.48 -6.54 -6.29
N MET A 172 -5.62 -7.34 -5.22
CA MET A 172 -5.85 -8.78 -5.31
C MET A 172 -7.15 -9.12 -6.07
N GLN A 173 -8.22 -8.36 -5.82
CA GLN A 173 -9.51 -8.56 -6.51
C GLN A 173 -9.45 -8.22 -7.99
N GLN A 174 -8.64 -7.24 -8.39
CA GLN A 174 -8.55 -6.76 -9.77
C GLN A 174 -7.56 -7.54 -10.65
N VAL A 175 -6.66 -8.36 -10.08
CA VAL A 175 -5.61 -9.09 -10.82
C VAL A 175 -6.17 -9.81 -12.05
N VAL A 176 -7.21 -10.62 -11.88
CA VAL A 176 -7.77 -11.44 -12.98
C VAL A 176 -8.43 -10.56 -14.04
N LYS A 177 -9.10 -9.49 -13.64
CA LYS A 177 -9.76 -8.55 -14.57
C LYS A 177 -8.73 -7.80 -15.41
N VAL A 178 -7.71 -7.25 -14.77
CA VAL A 178 -6.62 -6.52 -15.44
C VAL A 178 -5.83 -7.46 -16.36
N ALA A 179 -5.52 -8.68 -15.91
CA ALA A 179 -4.86 -9.68 -16.74
C ALA A 179 -5.68 -9.99 -18.01
N LYS A 180 -7.00 -10.20 -17.88
CA LYS A 180 -7.88 -10.45 -19.04
C LYS A 180 -7.94 -9.27 -20.02
N THR A 181 -7.68 -8.06 -19.59
CA THR A 181 -7.70 -6.88 -20.46
C THR A 181 -6.41 -6.75 -21.27
N ILE A 182 -5.30 -7.19 -20.68
CA ILE A 182 -3.95 -7.02 -21.26
C ILE A 182 -3.53 -8.22 -22.11
N PHE A 183 -3.88 -9.42 -21.70
CA PHE A 183 -3.51 -10.70 -22.36
C PHE A 183 -4.64 -11.30 -23.15
#